data_60b57bd60e3180b0d42274546fad74eb
#
_entry.id   60b57bd60e3180b0d42274546fad74eb
#
_cell.length_a   1.000
_cell.length_b   1.000
_cell.length_c   1.000
_cell.angle_alpha   90.00
_cell.angle_beta   90.00
_cell.angle_gamma   90.00
#
_symmetry.space_group_name_H-M   'P 1'
#
loop_
_entity.id
_entity.type
_entity.pdbx_description
1 polymer ?
#
loop_
_entity_poly.entity_id
_entity_poly.type
_entity_poly.pdbx_seq_one_letter_code
_entity_poly.pdbx_strand_id
1 'polypeptide(L)'
;MLGVFLIGLGGFIGAVMRYALGGWIQAATGSYRLPFGTLGVNILGSFLIGILATLARTRGVMTAETRGFVLIGMLGALTTFSTFSYETLGLARDGALASAAANVLANVVLCLLFVWLGRALALSVWR
;
A
#
# COMPACT_ATOMS: atom_id res chain seq x y z
N MET A 1 8.40 -23.45 8.67
CA MET A 1 8.92 -23.53 7.28
C MET A 1 7.87 -23.10 6.25
N LEU A 2 6.66 -23.69 6.25
CA LEU A 2 5.59 -23.35 5.31
C LEU A 2 5.18 -21.85 5.37
N GLY A 3 5.01 -21.28 6.57
CA GLY A 3 4.62 -19.87 6.74
C GLY A 3 5.63 -18.89 6.13
N VAL A 4 6.93 -19.13 6.31
CA VAL A 4 7.99 -18.28 5.72
C VAL A 4 7.97 -18.38 4.19
N PHE A 5 7.78 -19.57 3.64
CA PHE A 5 7.64 -19.78 2.20
C PHE A 5 6.43 -19.02 1.63
N LEU A 6 5.28 -19.12 2.29
CA LEU A 6 4.06 -18.42 1.87
C LEU A 6 4.21 -16.88 1.95
N ILE A 7 4.87 -16.36 2.98
CA ILE A 7 5.19 -14.92 3.07
C ILE A 7 6.08 -14.51 1.90
N GLY A 8 7.10 -15.29 1.58
CA GLY A 8 7.99 -15.03 0.44
C GLY A 8 7.25 -15.02 -0.90
N LEU A 9 6.36 -16.01 -1.12
CA LEU A 9 5.53 -16.08 -2.32
C LEU A 9 4.56 -14.88 -2.43
N GLY A 10 3.90 -14.54 -1.34
CA GLY A 10 3.07 -13.32 -1.25
C GLY A 10 3.88 -12.07 -1.54
N GLY A 11 5.09 -11.96 -0.98
CA GLY A 11 6.02 -10.86 -1.22
C GLY A 11 6.42 -10.72 -2.67
N PHE A 12 6.72 -11.83 -3.35
CA PHE A 12 6.99 -11.85 -4.80
C PHE A 12 5.80 -11.27 -5.58
N ILE A 13 4.60 -11.76 -5.34
CA ILE A 13 3.37 -11.30 -6.01
C ILE A 13 3.16 -9.80 -5.73
N GLY A 14 3.23 -9.38 -4.46
CA GLY A 14 3.05 -7.98 -4.07
C GLY A 14 4.07 -7.04 -4.71
N ALA A 15 5.33 -7.43 -4.80
CA ALA A 15 6.38 -6.64 -5.45
C ALA A 15 6.14 -6.50 -6.97
N VAL A 16 5.74 -7.58 -7.66
CA VAL A 16 5.38 -7.54 -9.08
C VAL A 16 4.15 -6.66 -9.30
N MET A 17 3.12 -6.80 -8.47
CA MET A 17 1.93 -5.95 -8.53
C MET A 17 2.28 -4.47 -8.31
N ARG A 18 3.12 -4.15 -7.33
CA ARG A 18 3.60 -2.79 -7.09
C ARG A 18 4.27 -2.21 -8.33
N TYR A 19 5.18 -2.96 -8.94
CA TYR A 19 5.88 -2.52 -10.15
C TYR A 19 4.89 -2.25 -11.29
N ALA A 20 4.01 -3.18 -11.59
CA ALA A 20 3.07 -3.07 -12.70
C ALA A 20 2.01 -1.97 -12.47
N LEU A 21 1.33 -1.98 -11.33
CA LEU A 21 0.29 -1.01 -11.00
C LEU A 21 0.87 0.39 -10.79
N GLY A 22 2.00 0.50 -10.07
CA GLY A 22 2.66 1.78 -9.84
C GLY A 22 3.12 2.41 -11.15
N GLY A 23 3.72 1.62 -12.04
CA GLY A 23 4.11 2.08 -13.37
C GLY A 23 2.92 2.51 -14.23
N TRP A 24 1.84 1.73 -14.22
CA TRP A 24 0.61 2.07 -14.94
C TRP A 24 -0.05 3.36 -14.41
N ILE A 25 -0.18 3.50 -13.08
CA ILE A 25 -0.74 4.71 -12.45
C ILE A 25 0.12 5.93 -12.79
N GLN A 26 1.45 5.81 -12.71
CA GLN A 26 2.35 6.90 -13.03
C GLN A 26 2.22 7.33 -14.49
N ALA A 27 2.16 6.38 -15.41
CA ALA A 27 1.97 6.65 -16.84
C ALA A 27 0.60 7.30 -17.12
N ALA A 28 -0.47 6.81 -16.48
CA ALA A 28 -1.83 7.33 -16.67
C ALA A 28 -2.00 8.78 -16.18
N THR A 29 -1.24 9.19 -15.15
CA THR A 29 -1.30 10.58 -14.65
C THR A 29 -0.51 11.57 -15.50
N GLY A 30 0.40 11.11 -16.35
CA GLY A 30 1.26 11.95 -17.18
C GLY A 30 2.16 12.91 -16.38
N SER A 31 2.21 12.78 -15.07
CA SER A 31 2.97 13.66 -14.19
C SER A 31 4.40 13.16 -14.01
N TYR A 32 5.36 14.04 -14.28
CA TYR A 32 6.77 13.80 -13.99
C TYR A 32 7.22 14.45 -12.66
N ARG A 33 6.32 15.25 -12.01
CA ARG A 33 6.66 16.00 -10.79
C ARG A 33 6.32 15.28 -9.51
N LEU A 34 5.21 14.56 -9.47
CA LEU A 34 4.76 13.85 -8.27
C LEU A 34 4.74 12.34 -8.52
N PRO A 35 5.19 11.53 -7.56
CA PRO A 35 5.24 10.07 -7.66
C PRO A 35 3.85 9.46 -7.40
N PHE A 36 2.91 9.69 -8.32
CA PHE A 36 1.55 9.16 -8.19
C PHE A 36 1.49 7.63 -8.23
N GLY A 37 2.47 6.98 -8.86
CA GLY A 37 2.57 5.53 -8.87
C GLY A 37 2.72 4.97 -7.46
N THR A 38 3.68 5.48 -6.70
CA THR A 38 3.93 5.10 -5.30
C THR A 38 2.74 5.47 -4.41
N LEU A 39 2.21 6.68 -4.55
CA LEU A 39 1.03 7.13 -3.81
C LEU A 39 -0.17 6.20 -4.07
N GLY A 40 -0.44 5.88 -5.32
CA GLY A 40 -1.58 5.04 -5.72
C GLY A 40 -1.52 3.64 -5.15
N VAL A 41 -0.37 2.96 -5.22
CA VAL A 41 -0.22 1.61 -4.64
C VAL A 41 -0.28 1.64 -3.11
N ASN A 42 0.23 2.70 -2.47
CA ASN A 42 0.13 2.88 -1.02
C ASN A 42 -1.32 3.09 -0.58
N ILE A 43 -2.10 3.91 -1.28
CA ILE A 43 -3.54 4.12 -1.02
C ILE A 43 -4.31 2.81 -1.21
N LEU A 44 -4.10 2.11 -2.34
CA LEU A 44 -4.77 0.84 -2.62
C LEU A 44 -4.45 -0.21 -1.55
N GLY A 45 -3.18 -0.39 -1.23
CA GLY A 45 -2.76 -1.33 -0.21
C GLY A 45 -3.30 -0.97 1.19
N SER A 46 -3.36 0.33 1.52
CA SER A 46 -3.95 0.84 2.75
C SER A 46 -5.45 0.53 2.86
N PHE A 47 -6.19 0.69 1.77
CA PHE A 47 -7.61 0.34 1.73
C PHE A 47 -7.82 -1.17 1.90
N LEU A 48 -7.06 -1.98 1.15
CA LEU A 48 -7.16 -3.44 1.21
C LEU A 48 -6.78 -3.99 2.58
N ILE A 49 -5.71 -3.49 3.21
CA ILE A 49 -5.33 -3.94 4.55
C ILE A 49 -6.38 -3.55 5.59
N GLY A 50 -7.02 -2.38 5.44
CA GLY A 50 -8.14 -1.95 6.27
C GLY A 50 -9.30 -2.94 6.25
N ILE A 51 -9.66 -3.45 5.07
CA ILE A 51 -10.69 -4.49 4.91
C ILE A 51 -10.21 -5.82 5.47
N LEU A 52 -9.13 -6.36 4.91
CA LEU A 52 -8.72 -7.74 5.15
C LEU A 52 -8.23 -8.00 6.57
N ALA A 53 -7.50 -7.06 7.18
CA ALA A 53 -7.07 -7.18 8.57
C ALA A 53 -8.27 -7.09 9.53
N THR A 54 -9.28 -6.27 9.21
CA THR A 54 -10.50 -6.20 10.00
C THR A 54 -11.27 -7.51 9.94
N LEU A 55 -11.50 -8.07 8.75
CA LEU A 55 -12.19 -9.37 8.61
C LEU A 55 -11.43 -10.51 9.27
N ALA A 56 -10.10 -10.54 9.13
CA ALA A 56 -9.26 -11.54 9.81
C ALA A 56 -9.38 -11.48 11.33
N ARG A 57 -9.50 -10.27 11.90
CA ARG A 57 -9.59 -10.06 13.35
C ARG A 57 -11.00 -10.30 13.90
N THR A 58 -12.04 -9.85 13.19
CA THR A 58 -13.42 -9.88 13.71
C THR A 58 -14.16 -11.17 13.39
N ARG A 59 -13.81 -11.84 12.30
CA ARG A 59 -14.50 -13.04 11.80
C ARG A 59 -13.65 -14.30 11.84
N GLY A 60 -12.37 -14.19 12.12
CA GLY A 60 -11.46 -15.34 12.13
C GLY A 60 -11.36 -16.08 10.79
N VAL A 61 -11.68 -15.39 9.67
CA VAL A 61 -11.76 -16.00 8.33
C VAL A 61 -10.40 -16.35 7.71
N MET A 62 -9.30 -16.01 8.38
CA MET A 62 -7.95 -16.27 7.88
C MET A 62 -7.16 -17.15 8.86
N THR A 63 -6.55 -18.20 8.33
CA THR A 63 -5.53 -18.98 9.05
C THR A 63 -4.26 -18.12 9.24
N ALA A 64 -3.34 -18.57 10.09
CA ALA A 64 -2.04 -17.92 10.27
C ALA A 64 -1.25 -17.85 8.96
N GLU A 65 -1.31 -18.91 8.16
CA GLU A 65 -0.65 -19.01 6.85
C GLU A 65 -1.25 -18.03 5.85
N THR A 66 -2.59 -17.94 5.76
CA THR A 66 -3.27 -17.00 4.87
C THR A 66 -2.97 -15.54 5.26
N ARG A 67 -2.94 -15.24 6.56
CA ARG A 67 -2.52 -13.91 7.04
C ARG A 67 -1.08 -13.60 6.66
N GLY A 68 -0.18 -14.57 6.81
CA GLY A 68 1.22 -14.45 6.41
C GLY A 68 1.36 -14.14 4.92
N PHE A 69 0.70 -14.92 4.08
CA PHE A 69 0.71 -14.75 2.63
C PHE A 69 0.12 -13.40 2.20
N VAL A 70 -1.11 -13.07 2.65
CA VAL A 70 -1.86 -11.91 2.15
C VAL A 70 -1.41 -10.62 2.81
N LEU A 71 -1.41 -10.54 4.16
CA LEU A 71 -1.20 -9.27 4.85
C LEU A 71 0.28 -8.93 4.96
N ILE A 72 1.12 -9.91 5.32
CA ILE A 72 2.55 -9.66 5.52
C ILE A 72 3.29 -9.70 4.18
N GLY A 73 3.11 -10.78 3.41
CA GLY A 73 3.78 -10.95 2.12
C GLY A 73 3.24 -9.99 1.06
N MET A 74 2.04 -10.24 0.58
CA MET A 74 1.50 -9.57 -0.60
C MET A 74 1.26 -8.06 -0.36
N LEU A 75 0.49 -7.69 0.66
CA LEU A 75 0.21 -6.27 0.94
C LEU A 75 1.43 -5.52 1.49
N GLY A 76 2.25 -6.19 2.31
CA GLY A 76 3.51 -5.62 2.80
C GLY A 76 4.50 -5.31 1.69
N ALA A 77 4.55 -6.12 0.62
CA ALA A 77 5.39 -5.86 -0.54
C ALA A 77 4.73 -4.96 -1.60
N LEU A 78 3.39 -4.88 -1.65
CA LEU A 78 2.66 -3.97 -2.53
C LEU A 78 2.88 -2.51 -2.13
N THR A 79 2.81 -2.21 -0.83
CA THR A 79 3.04 -0.86 -0.30
C THR A 79 4.52 -0.61 -0.02
N THR A 80 4.95 0.66 -0.01
CA THR A 80 6.36 0.97 0.20
C THR A 80 6.57 2.33 0.86
N PHE A 81 7.19 2.32 2.02
CA PHE A 81 7.64 3.53 2.70
C PHE A 81 9.01 3.99 2.19
N SER A 82 9.90 3.05 1.86
CA SER A 82 11.27 3.37 1.42
C SER A 82 11.29 4.11 0.07
N THR A 83 10.49 3.66 -0.90
CA THR A 83 10.36 4.34 -2.20
C THR A 83 9.77 5.74 -2.02
N PHE A 84 8.68 5.87 -1.26
CA PHE A 84 8.08 7.15 -0.89
C PHE A 84 9.10 8.12 -0.26
N SER A 85 9.92 7.62 0.68
CA SER A 85 10.94 8.45 1.34
C SER A 85 12.02 8.90 0.37
N TYR A 86 12.49 8.01 -0.50
CA TYR A 86 13.50 8.31 -1.51
C TYR A 86 13.00 9.34 -2.53
N GLU A 87 11.78 9.18 -3.04
CA GLU A 87 11.14 10.11 -3.96
C GLU A 87 10.92 11.49 -3.34
N THR A 88 10.48 11.52 -2.08
CA THR A 88 10.30 12.78 -1.32
C THR A 88 11.63 13.53 -1.15
N LEU A 89 12.69 12.80 -0.79
CA LEU A 89 14.03 13.38 -0.69
C LEU A 89 14.53 13.91 -2.05
N GLY A 90 14.26 13.16 -3.14
CA GLY A 90 14.57 13.60 -4.51
C GLY A 90 13.93 14.94 -4.83
N LEU A 91 12.61 15.06 -4.63
CA LEU A 91 11.88 16.31 -4.82
C LEU A 91 12.46 17.48 -4.00
N ALA A 92 12.84 17.23 -2.76
CA ALA A 92 13.42 18.26 -1.90
C ALA A 92 14.82 18.69 -2.41
N ARG A 93 15.65 17.76 -2.84
CA ARG A 93 16.99 18.04 -3.40
C ARG A 93 16.94 18.80 -4.71
N ASP A 94 15.90 18.57 -5.53
CA ASP A 94 15.64 19.30 -6.79
C ASP A 94 15.03 20.69 -6.54
N GLY A 95 14.91 21.12 -5.28
CA GLY A 95 14.33 22.41 -4.90
C GLY A 95 12.80 22.46 -4.94
N ALA A 96 12.13 21.35 -5.25
CA ALA A 96 10.66 21.25 -5.32
C ALA A 96 10.02 21.00 -3.93
N LEU A 97 10.33 21.87 -2.96
CA LEU A 97 9.92 21.68 -1.55
C LEU A 97 8.41 21.58 -1.37
N ALA A 98 7.62 22.35 -2.13
CA ALA A 98 6.15 22.26 -2.08
C ALA A 98 5.67 20.88 -2.56
N SER A 99 6.27 20.32 -3.60
CA SER A 99 5.96 18.97 -4.09
C SER A 99 6.38 17.89 -3.10
N ALA A 100 7.53 18.04 -2.45
CA ALA A 100 7.98 17.15 -1.39
C ALA A 100 7.01 17.14 -0.20
N ALA A 101 6.60 18.33 0.27
CA ALA A 101 5.61 18.47 1.33
C ALA A 101 4.25 17.88 0.93
N ALA A 102 3.78 18.14 -0.29
CA ALA A 102 2.55 17.56 -0.81
C ALA A 102 2.61 16.03 -0.88
N ASN A 103 3.73 15.45 -1.31
CA ASN A 103 3.93 14.00 -1.35
C ASN A 103 3.85 13.39 0.06
N VAL A 104 4.48 14.02 1.06
CA VAL A 104 4.40 13.57 2.47
C VAL A 104 2.96 13.62 2.97
N LEU A 105 2.30 14.76 2.83
CA LEU A 105 0.93 14.95 3.30
C LEU A 105 -0.04 13.98 2.62
N ALA A 106 0.06 13.82 1.30
CA ALA A 106 -0.81 12.93 0.55
C ALA A 106 -0.63 11.47 0.98
N ASN A 107 0.62 10.97 1.07
CA ASN A 107 0.85 9.60 1.52
C ASN A 107 0.35 9.37 2.94
N VAL A 108 0.65 10.25 3.89
CA VAL A 108 0.24 10.05 5.29
C VAL A 108 -1.28 10.17 5.44
N VAL A 109 -1.86 11.28 4.97
CA VAL A 109 -3.29 11.56 5.21
C VAL A 109 -4.18 10.59 4.42
N LEU A 110 -3.90 10.39 3.13
CA LEU A 110 -4.75 9.53 2.30
C LEU A 110 -4.62 8.06 2.70
N CYS A 111 -3.42 7.56 2.99
CA CYS A 111 -3.27 6.16 3.42
C CYS A 111 -3.99 5.90 4.74
N LEU A 112 -3.89 6.80 5.74
CA LEU A 112 -4.64 6.66 7.00
C LEU A 112 -6.15 6.72 6.77
N LEU A 113 -6.62 7.65 5.94
CA LEU A 113 -8.03 7.76 5.58
C LEU A 113 -8.53 6.47 4.91
N PHE A 114 -7.78 5.92 3.95
CA PHE A 114 -8.19 4.73 3.22
C PHE A 114 -8.12 3.44 4.06
N VAL A 115 -7.19 3.32 5.02
CA VAL A 115 -7.24 2.25 6.03
C VAL A 115 -8.54 2.35 6.84
N TRP A 116 -8.89 3.56 7.29
CA TRP A 116 -10.12 3.78 8.05
C TRP A 116 -11.38 3.46 7.22
N LEU A 117 -11.43 3.90 5.95
CA LEU A 117 -12.53 3.60 5.03
C LEU A 117 -12.67 2.09 4.78
N GLY A 118 -11.56 1.41 4.52
CA GLY A 118 -11.55 -0.05 4.34
C GLY A 118 -12.08 -0.79 5.58
N ARG A 119 -11.64 -0.36 6.77
CA ARG A 119 -12.16 -0.89 8.03
C ARG A 119 -13.66 -0.61 8.19
N ALA A 120 -14.10 0.62 7.94
CA ALA A 120 -15.51 1.00 8.04
C ALA A 120 -16.38 0.17 7.10
N LEU A 121 -15.92 -0.02 5.85
CA LEU A 121 -16.60 -0.86 4.87
C LEU A 121 -16.71 -2.32 5.35
N ALA A 122 -15.62 -2.92 5.84
CA ALA A 122 -15.65 -4.28 6.36
C ALA A 122 -16.66 -4.44 7.50
N LEU A 123 -16.74 -3.48 8.41
CA LEU A 123 -17.68 -3.51 9.54
C LEU A 123 -19.14 -3.26 9.12
N SER A 124 -19.39 -2.52 8.04
CA SER A 124 -20.76 -2.22 7.58
C SER A 124 -21.36 -3.37 6.77
N VAL A 125 -20.56 -4.00 5.91
CA VAL A 125 -21.04 -5.06 5.00
C VAL A 125 -21.14 -6.42 5.71
N TRP A 126 -20.25 -6.70 6.65
CA TRP A 126 -20.19 -7.99 7.35
C TRP A 126 -20.53 -7.86 8.84
N ARG A 127 -21.61 -7.15 9.16
CA ARG A 127 -22.22 -7.10 10.50
C ARG A 127 -22.84 -8.42 10.93
#